data_d4f4586e884c5ec75fc255d4a3eff86a
#
_entry.id   d4f4586e884c5ec75fc255d4a3eff86a
#
_cell.length_a   1.000
_cell.length_b   1.000
_cell.length_c   1.000
_cell.angle_alpha   90.00
_cell.angle_beta   90.00
_cell.angle_gamma   90.00
#
_symmetry.space_group_name_H-M   'P 1'
#
loop_
_entity.id
_entity.type
_entity.pdbx_description
1 polymer ?
#
loop_
_entity_poly.entity_id
_entity_poly.type
_entity_poly.pdbx_seq_one_letter_code
_entity_poly.pdbx_strand_id
1 'polypeptide(L)'
;MPGVRYLLLGRLGYLAMKIPVKLTCINGLLLLVAVFSGGPVHAQQQVQPGYLAPADSLHIESWLPPPPAEDSLPNAADVEAYLQSRSLIGTARAEEAHADDVVKPAEAVAPRFSYILGVTLDRRNAPRLMRMMDLVRSDAEWVVLPVKKAVTSGGRRRPFVDFPNLPKCPLVYDALGTTGSYPSGHAMTGWLWGSILAEIAPGYADALFARGEAFGDSRVVCGFHYPSDVAAGRLVASALLARLHADPRFRSDLAEAKKEIATLLARRAQ
;
A
#
# COMPACT_ATOMS: atom_id res chain seq x y z
N MET A 1 53.44 22.36 19.51
CA MET A 1 53.88 23.41 18.57
C MET A 1 54.08 22.82 17.20
N PRO A 2 53.71 23.44 16.08
CA PRO A 2 52.81 24.54 15.77
C PRO A 2 51.55 24.01 15.03
N GLY A 3 50.36 24.56 14.99
CA GLY A 3 50.00 25.85 14.43
C GLY A 3 49.41 25.66 13.03
N VAL A 4 48.07 25.39 12.86
CA VAL A 4 47.40 25.43 11.55
C VAL A 4 46.36 26.55 11.57
N ARG A 5 46.59 27.49 10.66
CA ARG A 5 45.84 28.72 10.43
C ARG A 5 44.49 28.41 9.74
N TYR A 6 43.44 29.03 10.25
CA TYR A 6 42.15 29.18 9.53
C TYR A 6 42.28 30.20 8.37
N LEU A 7 41.89 29.79 7.17
CA LEU A 7 41.69 30.69 6.03
C LEU A 7 40.19 30.96 5.88
N LEU A 8 39.82 32.19 6.13
CA LEU A 8 38.51 32.80 5.77
C LEU A 8 38.50 33.14 4.30
N LEU A 9 37.54 32.58 3.56
CA LEU A 9 37.11 33.05 2.24
C LEU A 9 35.60 32.92 2.26
N GLY A 10 34.76 33.89 2.04
CA GLY A 10 34.75 35.02 1.17
C GLY A 10 33.25 35.18 0.83
N ARG A 11 32.64 36.27 1.28
CA ARG A 11 31.23 36.62 0.97
C ARG A 11 31.04 36.74 -0.54
N LEU A 12 30.16 35.95 -1.14
CA LEU A 12 29.58 36.21 -2.45
C LEU A 12 28.30 37.05 -2.29
N GLY A 13 28.40 38.30 -2.74
CA GLY A 13 27.31 39.25 -2.72
C GLY A 13 26.27 38.90 -3.81
N TYR A 14 25.01 38.95 -3.40
CA TYR A 14 23.88 38.93 -4.33
C TYR A 14 23.79 40.28 -5.04
N LEU A 15 24.01 40.27 -6.38
CA LEU A 15 23.78 41.41 -7.24
C LEU A 15 22.27 41.45 -7.56
N ALA A 16 21.56 42.41 -6.95
CA ALA A 16 20.17 42.67 -7.31
C ALA A 16 20.13 43.48 -8.62
N MET A 17 19.78 42.85 -9.73
CA MET A 17 19.48 43.51 -10.97
C MET A 17 18.13 44.24 -10.89
N LYS A 18 18.17 45.59 -10.85
CA LYS A 18 17.01 46.43 -11.03
C LYS A 18 16.66 46.54 -12.51
N ILE A 19 15.56 45.95 -12.94
CA ILE A 19 14.99 46.14 -14.27
C ILE A 19 14.08 47.36 -14.26
N PRO A 20 14.31 48.39 -15.09
CA PRO A 20 13.41 49.55 -15.18
C PRO A 20 12.18 49.21 -16.00
N VAL A 21 11.01 49.29 -15.37
CA VAL A 21 9.70 49.19 -16.05
C VAL A 21 9.42 50.57 -16.71
N LYS A 22 9.44 50.62 -18.05
CA LYS A 22 8.89 51.75 -18.80
C LYS A 22 7.39 51.61 -18.94
N LEU A 23 6.67 52.54 -18.29
CA LEU A 23 5.22 52.68 -18.41
C LEU A 23 4.92 53.38 -19.73
N THR A 24 4.27 52.72 -20.67
CA THR A 24 3.69 53.34 -21.86
C THR A 24 2.16 53.31 -21.70
N CYS A 25 1.56 54.47 -21.44
CA CYS A 25 0.10 54.63 -21.43
C CYS A 25 -0.42 54.61 -22.88
N ILE A 26 -1.24 53.60 -23.22
CA ILE A 26 -2.16 53.61 -24.35
C ILE A 26 -3.53 53.18 -23.84
N ASN A 27 -4.55 53.97 -24.24
CA ASN A 27 -5.93 53.94 -23.77
C ASN A 27 -6.56 52.57 -23.54
N GLY A 28 -7.05 52.36 -22.35
CA GLY A 28 -8.35 51.73 -22.08
C GLY A 28 -8.42 50.20 -22.24
N LEU A 29 -7.57 49.40 -21.53
CA LEU A 29 -7.99 48.11 -20.95
C LEU A 29 -6.89 47.61 -20.03
N LEU A 30 -7.09 47.70 -18.72
CA LEU A 30 -6.18 47.12 -17.74
C LEU A 30 -6.34 45.61 -17.77
N LEU A 31 -5.50 44.91 -18.55
CA LEU A 31 -5.30 43.48 -18.38
C LEU A 31 -4.34 43.29 -17.21
N LEU A 32 -4.85 42.94 -16.03
CA LEU A 32 -4.06 42.46 -14.92
C LEU A 32 -3.57 41.05 -15.27
N VAL A 33 -2.36 40.92 -15.81
CA VAL A 33 -1.65 39.65 -15.93
C VAL A 33 -1.06 39.33 -14.55
N ALA A 34 -1.82 38.53 -13.77
CA ALA A 34 -1.29 37.92 -12.57
C ALA A 34 -0.27 36.86 -13.00
N VAL A 35 1.03 37.17 -12.89
CA VAL A 35 2.10 36.18 -13.05
C VAL A 35 2.04 35.29 -11.80
N PHE A 36 1.32 34.17 -11.91
CA PHE A 36 1.43 33.07 -10.94
C PHE A 36 2.82 32.44 -11.11
N SER A 37 3.73 32.77 -10.22
CA SER A 37 4.96 32.01 -10.01
C SER A 37 4.56 30.68 -9.33
N GLY A 38 4.10 29.72 -10.14
CA GLY A 38 3.84 28.36 -9.73
C GLY A 38 5.15 27.66 -9.43
N GLY A 39 5.56 27.65 -8.16
CA GLY A 39 6.50 26.65 -7.69
C GLY A 39 5.91 25.24 -7.91
N PRO A 40 6.75 24.17 -7.96
CA PRO A 40 6.26 22.83 -8.17
C PRO A 40 5.32 22.48 -7.01
N VAL A 41 4.02 22.49 -7.31
CA VAL A 41 3.00 21.91 -6.44
C VAL A 41 3.31 20.41 -6.47
N HIS A 42 3.93 19.90 -5.42
CA HIS A 42 3.93 18.47 -5.14
C HIS A 42 2.46 18.11 -5.00
N ALA A 43 1.91 17.52 -6.06
CA ALA A 43 0.59 16.93 -6.01
C ALA A 43 0.66 15.82 -4.94
N GLN A 44 0.24 16.14 -3.71
CA GLN A 44 -0.08 15.13 -2.73
C GLN A 44 -1.10 14.23 -3.41
N GLN A 45 -0.72 12.98 -3.66
CA GLN A 45 -1.63 11.97 -4.15
C GLN A 45 -2.78 11.90 -3.14
N GLN A 46 -3.88 12.58 -3.45
CA GLN A 46 -5.08 12.52 -2.63
C GLN A 46 -5.60 11.09 -2.74
N VAL A 47 -5.53 10.35 -1.64
CA VAL A 47 -6.15 9.03 -1.54
C VAL A 47 -7.65 9.24 -1.78
N GLN A 48 -8.21 8.55 -2.78
CA GLN A 48 -9.63 8.67 -3.10
C GLN A 48 -10.45 8.17 -1.90
N PRO A 49 -11.57 8.83 -1.56
CA PRO A 49 -12.41 8.38 -0.46
C PRO A 49 -12.97 6.98 -0.72
N GLY A 50 -12.90 6.12 0.31
CA GLY A 50 -13.53 4.81 0.35
C GLY A 50 -14.97 4.86 0.88
N TYR A 51 -15.35 3.86 1.67
CA TYR A 51 -16.62 3.85 2.40
C TYR A 51 -16.56 4.72 3.65
N LEU A 52 -15.39 4.78 4.31
CA LEU A 52 -15.21 5.51 5.55
C LEU A 52 -14.75 6.95 5.28
N ALA A 53 -15.39 7.91 5.95
CA ALA A 53 -14.81 9.25 6.02
C ALA A 53 -13.54 9.20 6.90
N PRO A 54 -12.57 10.12 6.73
CA PRO A 54 -11.36 10.13 7.56
C PRO A 54 -11.63 10.13 9.06
N ALA A 55 -12.69 10.83 9.50
CA ALA A 55 -13.10 10.86 10.91
C ALA A 55 -13.71 9.54 11.42
N ASP A 56 -14.17 8.68 10.53
CA ASP A 56 -14.78 7.37 10.84
C ASP A 56 -13.79 6.21 10.65
N SER A 57 -12.57 6.51 10.25
CA SER A 57 -11.51 5.53 10.06
C SER A 57 -11.06 4.90 11.39
N LEU A 58 -10.43 3.74 11.31
CA LEU A 58 -9.87 3.09 12.49
C LEU A 58 -8.58 3.79 12.93
N HIS A 59 -8.49 4.11 14.21
CA HIS A 59 -7.28 4.61 14.88
C HIS A 59 -6.45 3.43 15.37
N ILE A 60 -5.80 2.71 14.45
CA ILE A 60 -5.07 1.46 14.74
C ILE A 60 -3.87 1.68 15.67
N GLU A 61 -3.34 2.89 15.74
CA GLU A 61 -2.27 3.29 16.64
C GLU A 61 -2.62 3.12 18.14
N SER A 62 -3.91 3.08 18.47
CA SER A 62 -4.39 2.94 19.86
C SER A 62 -4.43 1.50 20.36
N TRP A 63 -4.45 0.50 19.48
CA TRP A 63 -4.64 -0.90 19.83
C TRP A 63 -3.75 -1.89 19.08
N LEU A 64 -3.17 -1.50 17.93
CA LEU A 64 -2.24 -2.36 17.21
C LEU A 64 -0.92 -2.40 17.99
N PRO A 65 -0.42 -3.57 18.41
CA PRO A 65 0.88 -3.67 19.06
C PRO A 65 1.99 -3.05 18.19
N PRO A 66 3.01 -2.45 18.77
CA PRO A 66 4.18 -2.00 18.00
C PRO A 66 4.90 -3.18 17.34
N PRO A 67 5.72 -2.94 16.29
CA PRO A 67 6.56 -4.00 15.76
C PRO A 67 7.50 -4.55 16.84
N PRO A 68 7.95 -5.81 16.75
CA PRO A 68 8.91 -6.39 17.68
C PRO A 68 10.16 -5.49 17.83
N ALA A 69 10.61 -5.29 19.06
CA ALA A 69 11.86 -4.58 19.35
C ALA A 69 13.07 -5.36 18.81
N GLU A 70 14.11 -4.67 18.36
CA GLU A 70 15.27 -5.28 17.68
C GLU A 70 15.97 -6.39 18.49
N ASP A 71 16.03 -6.26 19.81
CA ASP A 71 16.66 -7.19 20.74
C ASP A 71 15.70 -8.25 21.30
N SER A 72 14.45 -8.31 20.80
CA SER A 72 13.44 -9.22 21.30
C SER A 72 13.47 -10.60 20.63
N LEU A 73 13.00 -11.64 21.36
CA LEU A 73 12.82 -12.98 20.78
C LEU A 73 11.86 -13.00 19.57
N PRO A 74 10.73 -12.27 19.56
CA PRO A 74 9.91 -12.18 18.37
C PRO A 74 10.63 -11.60 17.15
N ASN A 75 11.50 -10.61 17.32
CA ASN A 75 12.29 -10.09 16.21
C ASN A 75 13.35 -11.10 15.74
N ALA A 76 13.98 -11.84 16.63
CA ALA A 76 14.90 -12.92 16.27
C ALA A 76 14.18 -14.00 15.43
N ALA A 77 12.96 -14.39 15.81
CA ALA A 77 12.13 -15.32 15.04
C ALA A 77 11.75 -14.77 13.66
N ASP A 78 11.43 -13.48 13.56
CA ASP A 78 11.18 -12.80 12.28
C ASP A 78 12.40 -12.86 11.35
N VAL A 79 13.58 -12.58 11.88
CA VAL A 79 14.84 -12.62 11.13
C VAL A 79 15.13 -14.05 10.66
N GLU A 80 14.99 -15.04 11.55
CA GLU A 80 15.19 -16.44 11.19
C GLU A 80 14.26 -16.89 10.06
N ALA A 81 12.96 -16.63 10.18
CA ALA A 81 11.98 -16.97 9.15
C ALA A 81 12.29 -16.27 7.82
N TYR A 82 12.72 -15.00 7.87
CA TYR A 82 13.20 -14.29 6.69
C TYR A 82 14.40 -15.00 6.05
N LEU A 83 15.43 -15.35 6.83
CA LEU A 83 16.62 -16.02 6.32
C LEU A 83 16.29 -17.38 5.69
N GLN A 84 15.42 -18.18 6.32
CA GLN A 84 14.96 -19.46 5.79
C GLN A 84 14.24 -19.29 4.45
N SER A 85 13.41 -18.24 4.32
CA SER A 85 12.67 -17.98 3.09
C SER A 85 13.56 -17.61 1.88
N ARG A 86 14.84 -17.27 2.10
CA ARG A 86 15.77 -16.92 0.99
C ARG A 86 16.03 -18.11 0.06
N SER A 87 15.92 -19.34 0.55
CA SER A 87 16.03 -20.55 -0.27
C SER A 87 14.90 -20.69 -1.31
N LEU A 88 13.82 -19.97 -1.16
CA LEU A 88 12.70 -19.98 -2.10
C LEU A 88 12.93 -19.10 -3.35
N ILE A 89 13.89 -18.17 -3.31
CA ILE A 89 14.20 -17.33 -4.47
C ILE A 89 14.72 -18.18 -5.64
N GLY A 90 14.16 -17.98 -6.83
CA GLY A 90 14.42 -18.81 -8.01
C GLY A 90 13.49 -20.01 -8.16
N THR A 91 12.52 -20.20 -7.27
CA THR A 91 11.50 -21.25 -7.37
C THR A 91 10.17 -20.72 -7.90
N ALA A 92 9.27 -21.59 -8.33
CA ALA A 92 7.91 -21.24 -8.73
C ALA A 92 7.15 -20.48 -7.62
N ARG A 93 7.44 -20.76 -6.34
CA ARG A 93 6.85 -20.00 -5.21
C ARG A 93 7.30 -18.55 -5.20
N ALA A 94 8.54 -18.25 -5.56
CA ALA A 94 9.01 -16.89 -5.67
C ALA A 94 8.44 -16.15 -6.90
N GLU A 95 8.21 -16.86 -8.00
CA GLU A 95 7.53 -16.30 -9.18
C GLU A 95 6.09 -15.91 -8.85
N GLU A 96 5.34 -16.77 -8.14
CA GLU A 96 4.02 -16.43 -7.61
C GLU A 96 4.09 -15.24 -6.65
N ALA A 97 5.06 -15.23 -5.73
CA ALA A 97 5.24 -14.15 -4.78
C ALA A 97 5.54 -12.80 -5.46
N HIS A 98 6.32 -12.82 -6.53
CA HIS A 98 6.56 -11.61 -7.33
C HIS A 98 5.30 -11.16 -8.08
N ALA A 99 4.52 -12.10 -8.59
CA ALA A 99 3.25 -11.80 -9.23
C ALA A 99 2.20 -11.21 -8.26
N ASP A 100 2.33 -11.48 -6.95
CA ASP A 100 1.51 -10.89 -5.89
C ASP A 100 1.94 -9.45 -5.51
N ASP A 101 2.99 -8.91 -6.12
CA ASP A 101 3.43 -7.52 -5.84
C ASP A 101 2.53 -6.48 -6.50
N VAL A 102 1.23 -6.59 -6.20
CA VAL A 102 0.17 -5.73 -6.71
C VAL A 102 -0.87 -5.50 -5.62
N VAL A 103 -1.33 -4.25 -5.47
CA VAL A 103 -2.35 -3.89 -4.46
C VAL A 103 -3.50 -3.07 -5.04
N LYS A 104 -3.32 -2.48 -6.22
CA LYS A 104 -4.31 -1.66 -6.92
C LYS A 104 -3.94 -1.50 -8.41
N PRO A 105 -4.89 -1.23 -9.29
CA PRO A 105 -6.36 -1.24 -9.01
C PRO A 105 -6.86 -2.65 -8.70
N ALA A 106 -8.12 -2.78 -8.27
CA ALA A 106 -8.77 -4.06 -7.96
C ALA A 106 -8.62 -5.07 -9.11
N GLU A 107 -8.79 -4.63 -10.35
CA GLU A 107 -8.67 -5.44 -11.57
C GLU A 107 -7.27 -6.07 -11.75
N ALA A 108 -6.22 -5.43 -11.24
CA ALA A 108 -4.87 -6.00 -11.27
C ALA A 108 -4.65 -7.07 -10.19
N VAL A 109 -5.38 -6.99 -9.06
CA VAL A 109 -5.33 -7.99 -7.97
C VAL A 109 -6.23 -9.18 -8.27
N ALA A 110 -7.38 -8.98 -8.88
CA ALA A 110 -8.42 -9.98 -9.12
C ALA A 110 -7.91 -11.29 -9.74
N PRO A 111 -6.96 -11.32 -10.72
CA PRO A 111 -6.43 -12.56 -11.28
C PRO A 111 -5.81 -13.49 -10.25
N ARG A 112 -5.33 -12.95 -9.11
CA ARG A 112 -4.73 -13.73 -8.01
C ARG A 112 -5.76 -14.60 -7.28
N PHE A 113 -7.06 -14.32 -7.46
CA PHE A 113 -8.19 -15.02 -6.83
C PHE A 113 -9.15 -15.67 -7.85
N SER A 114 -9.20 -15.17 -9.07
CA SER A 114 -10.12 -15.60 -10.14
C SER A 114 -10.07 -17.11 -10.39
N TYR A 115 -8.89 -17.71 -10.37
CA TYR A 115 -8.70 -19.14 -10.68
C TYR A 115 -9.38 -20.05 -9.65
N ILE A 116 -9.51 -19.62 -8.38
CA ILE A 116 -10.18 -20.38 -7.32
C ILE A 116 -11.67 -20.53 -7.64
N LEU A 117 -12.29 -19.43 -8.08
CA LEU A 117 -13.70 -19.42 -8.47
C LEU A 117 -13.91 -20.02 -9.86
N GLY A 118 -12.85 -20.15 -10.66
CA GLY A 118 -12.90 -20.60 -12.06
C GLY A 118 -13.71 -19.67 -12.97
N VAL A 119 -13.78 -18.38 -12.63
CA VAL A 119 -14.40 -17.31 -13.43
C VAL A 119 -13.47 -16.12 -13.50
N THR A 120 -13.53 -15.37 -14.60
CA THR A 120 -12.73 -14.16 -14.75
C THR A 120 -13.37 -13.02 -13.96
N LEU A 121 -12.63 -12.49 -13.00
CA LEU A 121 -12.98 -11.30 -12.23
C LEU A 121 -12.31 -10.08 -12.86
N ASP A 122 -13.06 -9.26 -13.56
CA ASP A 122 -12.62 -8.03 -14.21
C ASP A 122 -13.78 -7.01 -14.26
N ARG A 123 -13.52 -5.79 -14.75
CA ARG A 123 -14.55 -4.74 -14.83
C ARG A 123 -15.67 -5.07 -15.82
N ARG A 124 -15.46 -6.01 -16.75
CA ARG A 124 -16.49 -6.45 -17.70
C ARG A 124 -17.46 -7.46 -17.06
N ASN A 125 -16.89 -8.42 -16.34
CA ASN A 125 -17.66 -9.55 -15.79
C ASN A 125 -18.16 -9.29 -14.36
N ALA A 126 -17.40 -8.51 -13.56
CA ALA A 126 -17.67 -8.25 -12.14
C ALA A 126 -17.47 -6.76 -11.79
N PRO A 127 -18.12 -5.80 -12.49
CA PRO A 127 -17.89 -4.37 -12.30
C PRO A 127 -18.22 -3.88 -10.88
N ARG A 128 -19.24 -4.47 -10.23
CA ARG A 128 -19.62 -4.11 -8.85
C ARG A 128 -18.59 -4.55 -7.86
N LEU A 129 -18.12 -5.79 -7.96
CA LEU A 129 -17.02 -6.30 -7.15
C LEU A 129 -15.77 -5.43 -7.33
N MET A 130 -15.36 -5.14 -8.57
CA MET A 130 -14.15 -4.33 -8.83
C MET A 130 -14.24 -2.95 -8.19
N ARG A 131 -15.39 -2.27 -8.34
CA ARG A 131 -15.60 -0.95 -7.72
C ARG A 131 -15.56 -1.03 -6.20
N MET A 132 -16.25 -2.02 -5.61
CA MET A 132 -16.24 -2.23 -4.16
C MET A 132 -14.82 -2.46 -3.63
N MET A 133 -14.03 -3.29 -4.29
CA MET A 133 -12.66 -3.58 -3.87
C MET A 133 -11.71 -2.39 -4.02
N ASP A 134 -11.92 -1.51 -5.01
CA ASP A 134 -11.18 -0.25 -5.10
C ASP A 134 -11.50 0.68 -3.91
N LEU A 135 -12.76 0.77 -3.49
CA LEU A 135 -13.16 1.56 -2.31
C LEU A 135 -12.60 0.96 -1.01
N VAL A 136 -12.69 -0.36 -0.83
CA VAL A 136 -12.08 -1.08 0.31
C VAL A 136 -10.56 -0.85 0.36
N ARG A 137 -9.90 -0.85 -0.80
CA ARG A 137 -8.45 -0.56 -0.87
C ARG A 137 -8.13 0.86 -0.43
N SER A 138 -8.96 1.83 -0.79
CA SER A 138 -8.81 3.21 -0.33
C SER A 138 -8.92 3.32 1.18
N ASP A 139 -9.91 2.66 1.81
CA ASP A 139 -10.05 2.61 3.27
C ASP A 139 -8.83 1.94 3.92
N ALA A 140 -8.33 0.84 3.36
CA ALA A 140 -7.14 0.16 3.85
C ALA A 140 -5.89 1.06 3.82
N GLU A 141 -5.74 1.90 2.78
CA GLU A 141 -4.66 2.87 2.67
C GLU A 141 -4.76 3.94 3.75
N TRP A 142 -5.95 4.52 3.96
CA TRP A 142 -6.19 5.50 5.02
C TRP A 142 -5.87 4.97 6.42
N VAL A 143 -6.27 3.73 6.72
CA VAL A 143 -6.06 3.10 8.04
C VAL A 143 -4.58 2.90 8.36
N VAL A 144 -3.74 2.56 7.38
CA VAL A 144 -2.31 2.25 7.65
C VAL A 144 -1.40 3.47 7.58
N LEU A 145 -1.77 4.52 6.85
CA LEU A 145 -0.91 5.70 6.65
C LEU A 145 -0.44 6.34 7.97
N PRO A 146 -1.29 6.53 9.01
CA PRO A 146 -0.86 7.17 10.26
C PRO A 146 0.23 6.40 11.01
N VAL A 147 0.24 5.06 10.91
CA VAL A 147 1.19 4.19 11.62
C VAL A 147 2.38 3.76 10.78
N LYS A 148 2.27 3.86 9.45
CA LYS A 148 3.35 3.48 8.52
C LYS A 148 4.42 4.57 8.43
N LYS A 149 5.19 4.72 9.50
CA LYS A 149 6.25 5.71 9.59
C LYS A 149 7.36 5.42 8.57
N ALA A 150 7.96 6.48 8.01
CA ALA A 150 9.21 6.35 7.27
C ALA A 150 10.34 5.84 8.18
N VAL A 151 11.31 5.14 7.60
CA VAL A 151 12.47 4.63 8.36
C VAL A 151 13.19 5.76 9.09
N THR A 152 13.35 6.93 8.44
CA THR A 152 13.95 8.13 9.02
C THR A 152 13.18 8.73 10.21
N SER A 153 11.91 8.32 10.40
CA SER A 153 11.05 8.75 11.51
C SER A 153 10.79 7.63 12.52
N GLY A 154 11.70 6.64 12.62
CA GLY A 154 11.60 5.51 13.54
C GLY A 154 10.66 4.40 13.09
N GLY A 155 10.34 4.33 11.79
CA GLY A 155 9.63 3.18 11.22
C GLY A 155 10.52 1.94 11.13
N ARG A 156 9.94 0.74 11.30
CA ARG A 156 10.66 -0.52 11.17
C ARG A 156 11.33 -0.64 9.81
N ARG A 157 12.62 -0.97 9.78
CA ARG A 157 13.36 -1.21 8.54
C ARG A 157 12.84 -2.48 7.85
N ARG A 158 12.99 -2.54 6.54
CA ARG A 158 12.61 -3.73 5.76
C ARG A 158 13.74 -4.74 5.73
N PRO A 159 13.44 -6.06 5.65
CA PRO A 159 14.48 -7.10 5.64
C PRO A 159 15.56 -6.87 4.59
N PHE A 160 15.20 -6.51 3.37
CA PHE A 160 16.19 -6.31 2.29
C PHE A 160 17.08 -5.07 2.48
N VAL A 161 16.71 -4.16 3.39
CA VAL A 161 17.56 -3.02 3.80
C VAL A 161 18.56 -3.45 4.85
N ASP A 162 18.14 -4.34 5.78
CA ASP A 162 19.00 -4.89 6.82
C ASP A 162 19.96 -5.95 6.25
N PHE A 163 19.55 -6.69 5.23
CA PHE A 163 20.30 -7.75 4.57
C PHE A 163 20.46 -7.49 3.07
N PRO A 164 21.18 -6.43 2.65
CA PRO A 164 21.20 -5.96 1.25
C PRO A 164 21.80 -6.97 0.26
N ASN A 165 22.66 -7.86 0.73
CA ASN A 165 23.36 -8.86 -0.10
C ASN A 165 22.59 -10.17 -0.26
N LEU A 166 21.45 -10.34 0.44
CA LEU A 166 20.65 -11.55 0.29
C LEU A 166 19.72 -11.47 -0.92
N PRO A 167 19.43 -12.63 -1.56
CA PRO A 167 18.54 -12.66 -2.71
C PRO A 167 17.12 -12.24 -2.32
N LYS A 168 16.43 -11.54 -3.24
CA LYS A 168 15.07 -11.05 -3.10
C LYS A 168 14.37 -10.96 -4.46
N CYS A 169 13.05 -10.78 -4.47
CA CYS A 169 12.35 -10.44 -5.71
C CYS A 169 12.79 -9.06 -6.23
N PRO A 170 12.65 -8.79 -7.54
CA PRO A 170 12.84 -7.45 -8.08
C PRO A 170 12.00 -6.41 -7.34
N LEU A 171 12.55 -5.23 -7.07
CA LEU A 171 11.81 -4.12 -6.48
C LEU A 171 10.91 -3.47 -7.54
N VAL A 172 9.66 -3.20 -7.19
CA VAL A 172 8.72 -2.48 -8.06
C VAL A 172 9.06 -0.99 -8.13
N TYR A 173 9.66 -0.44 -7.04
CA TYR A 173 10.15 0.93 -6.97
C TYR A 173 11.28 1.08 -5.95
N ASP A 174 12.29 1.88 -6.29
CA ASP A 174 13.51 2.03 -5.48
C ASP A 174 13.26 2.63 -4.09
N ALA A 175 12.28 3.53 -3.99
CA ALA A 175 11.94 4.18 -2.73
C ALA A 175 11.28 3.24 -1.69
N LEU A 176 11.00 1.97 -2.02
CA LEU A 176 10.41 1.03 -1.06
C LEU A 176 11.23 0.92 0.23
N GLY A 177 12.56 0.98 0.13
CA GLY A 177 13.47 0.91 1.28
C GLY A 177 13.38 2.07 2.28
N THR A 178 12.81 3.21 1.86
CA THR A 178 12.64 4.38 2.73
C THR A 178 11.34 4.37 3.52
N THR A 179 10.38 3.51 3.13
CA THR A 179 9.08 3.36 3.80
C THR A 179 9.16 2.27 4.87
N GLY A 180 8.53 2.51 6.02
CA GLY A 180 8.49 1.52 7.10
C GLY A 180 7.89 0.18 6.67
N SER A 181 8.40 -0.90 7.27
CA SER A 181 7.93 -2.25 6.99
C SER A 181 6.55 -2.53 7.61
N TYR A 182 6.32 -2.06 8.82
CA TYR A 182 5.18 -2.42 9.67
C TYR A 182 4.03 -1.39 9.59
N PRO A 183 2.76 -1.85 9.57
CA PRO A 183 2.28 -3.18 9.16
C PRO A 183 2.31 -3.36 7.64
N SER A 184 2.13 -4.61 7.15
CA SER A 184 2.16 -4.90 5.71
C SER A 184 0.83 -4.55 5.02
N GLY A 185 0.85 -3.54 4.15
CA GLY A 185 -0.32 -3.16 3.33
C GLY A 185 -0.69 -4.22 2.26
N HIS A 186 0.28 -4.98 1.73
CA HIS A 186 0.01 -6.08 0.82
C HIS A 186 -0.71 -7.23 1.53
N ALA A 187 -0.27 -7.59 2.75
CA ALA A 187 -0.95 -8.61 3.55
C ALA A 187 -2.39 -8.19 3.88
N MET A 188 -2.63 -6.91 4.16
CA MET A 188 -4.01 -6.38 4.28
C MET A 188 -4.81 -6.61 3.00
N THR A 189 -4.25 -6.27 1.84
CA THR A 189 -4.93 -6.44 0.55
C THR A 189 -5.32 -7.89 0.32
N GLY A 190 -4.38 -8.83 0.44
CA GLY A 190 -4.66 -10.25 0.23
C GLY A 190 -5.71 -10.80 1.18
N TRP A 191 -5.64 -10.42 2.46
CA TRP A 191 -6.60 -10.86 3.47
C TRP A 191 -8.01 -10.27 3.24
N LEU A 192 -8.13 -9.00 2.86
CA LEU A 192 -9.41 -8.39 2.51
C LEU A 192 -10.04 -9.06 1.28
N TRP A 193 -9.24 -9.32 0.24
CA TRP A 193 -9.73 -10.04 -0.93
C TRP A 193 -10.21 -11.45 -0.59
N GLY A 194 -9.41 -12.23 0.14
CA GLY A 194 -9.79 -13.58 0.57
C GLY A 194 -11.06 -13.58 1.40
N SER A 195 -11.15 -12.70 2.41
CA SER A 195 -12.28 -12.62 3.34
C SER A 195 -13.57 -12.18 2.65
N ILE A 196 -13.52 -11.14 1.81
CA ILE A 196 -14.71 -10.64 1.10
C ILE A 196 -15.21 -11.66 0.07
N LEU A 197 -14.31 -12.28 -0.68
CA LEU A 197 -14.70 -13.33 -1.64
C LEU A 197 -15.21 -14.58 -0.93
N ALA A 198 -14.68 -14.96 0.24
CA ALA A 198 -15.20 -16.06 1.05
C ALA A 198 -16.64 -15.80 1.52
N GLU A 199 -16.96 -14.56 1.87
CA GLU A 199 -18.34 -14.18 2.22
C GLU A 199 -19.27 -14.17 1.00
N ILE A 200 -18.78 -13.74 -0.17
CA ILE A 200 -19.52 -13.70 -1.43
C ILE A 200 -19.79 -15.12 -1.96
N ALA A 201 -18.80 -16.03 -1.88
CA ALA A 201 -18.82 -17.37 -2.42
C ALA A 201 -18.41 -18.41 -1.35
N PRO A 202 -19.26 -18.69 -0.34
CA PRO A 202 -18.90 -19.47 0.83
C PRO A 202 -18.48 -20.92 0.54
N GLY A 203 -18.91 -21.49 -0.59
CA GLY A 203 -18.45 -22.80 -1.04
C GLY A 203 -16.97 -22.89 -1.42
N TYR A 204 -16.29 -21.73 -1.52
CA TYR A 204 -14.85 -21.61 -1.82
C TYR A 204 -14.05 -21.01 -0.66
N ALA A 205 -14.67 -20.83 0.52
CA ALA A 205 -14.14 -20.03 1.61
C ALA A 205 -12.73 -20.46 2.04
N ASP A 206 -12.50 -21.74 2.28
CA ASP A 206 -11.20 -22.26 2.74
C ASP A 206 -10.08 -21.96 1.74
N ALA A 207 -10.34 -22.18 0.45
CA ALA A 207 -9.35 -21.91 -0.60
C ALA A 207 -9.10 -20.39 -0.75
N LEU A 208 -10.11 -19.55 -0.57
CA LEU A 208 -9.98 -18.10 -0.64
C LEU A 208 -9.21 -17.54 0.56
N PHE A 209 -9.45 -18.06 1.77
CA PHE A 209 -8.66 -17.70 2.95
C PHE A 209 -7.21 -18.15 2.81
N ALA A 210 -6.96 -19.40 2.39
CA ALA A 210 -5.61 -19.90 2.14
C ALA A 210 -4.87 -19.04 1.09
N ARG A 211 -5.57 -18.60 0.05
CA ARG A 211 -5.00 -17.69 -0.96
C ARG A 211 -4.69 -16.29 -0.40
N GLY A 212 -5.59 -15.73 0.41
CA GLY A 212 -5.38 -14.45 1.08
C GLY A 212 -4.17 -14.50 2.01
N GLU A 213 -3.98 -15.62 2.70
CA GLU A 213 -2.81 -15.90 3.54
C GLU A 213 -1.54 -15.95 2.70
N ALA A 214 -1.50 -16.80 1.65
CA ALA A 214 -0.35 -16.96 0.76
C ALA A 214 0.04 -15.64 0.08
N PHE A 215 -0.94 -14.78 -0.27
CA PHE A 215 -0.67 -13.45 -0.81
C PHE A 215 0.11 -12.55 0.17
N GLY A 216 -0.22 -12.58 1.45
CA GLY A 216 0.53 -11.90 2.49
C GLY A 216 1.94 -12.49 2.66
N ASP A 217 2.06 -13.83 2.70
CA ASP A 217 3.34 -14.54 2.86
C ASP A 217 4.28 -14.33 1.67
N SER A 218 3.74 -14.04 0.49
CA SER A 218 4.52 -13.62 -0.68
C SER A 218 5.47 -12.46 -0.38
N ARG A 219 5.14 -11.63 0.62
CA ARG A 219 6.00 -10.50 1.01
C ARG A 219 7.23 -10.94 1.79
N VAL A 220 7.13 -12.03 2.56
CA VAL A 220 8.28 -12.65 3.25
C VAL A 220 9.16 -13.37 2.23
N VAL A 221 8.55 -14.14 1.32
CA VAL A 221 9.25 -14.83 0.22
C VAL A 221 10.01 -13.83 -0.64
N CYS A 222 9.40 -12.71 -1.03
CA CYS A 222 10.08 -11.66 -1.79
C CYS A 222 11.13 -10.87 -1.00
N GLY A 223 11.14 -10.98 0.34
CA GLY A 223 12.11 -10.29 1.19
C GLY A 223 11.74 -8.86 1.54
N PHE A 224 10.48 -8.48 1.43
CA PHE A 224 10.02 -7.11 1.61
C PHE A 224 9.41 -6.83 2.98
N HIS A 225 9.02 -7.88 3.71
CA HIS A 225 8.42 -7.80 5.04
C HIS A 225 8.87 -8.97 5.92
N TYR A 226 8.79 -8.76 7.22
CA TYR A 226 8.92 -9.81 8.21
C TYR A 226 7.56 -10.48 8.48
N PRO A 227 7.52 -11.74 8.98
CA PRO A 227 6.26 -12.42 9.33
C PRO A 227 5.35 -11.62 10.24
N SER A 228 5.88 -10.94 11.25
CA SER A 228 5.07 -10.11 12.16
C SER A 228 4.44 -8.89 11.48
N ASP A 229 5.08 -8.30 10.45
CA ASP A 229 4.47 -7.24 9.63
C ASP A 229 3.24 -7.77 8.89
N VAL A 230 3.35 -8.99 8.37
CA VAL A 230 2.29 -9.68 7.63
C VAL A 230 1.13 -10.03 8.56
N ALA A 231 1.42 -10.58 9.74
CA ALA A 231 0.40 -10.88 10.76
C ALA A 231 -0.35 -9.62 11.22
N ALA A 232 0.37 -8.53 11.47
CA ALA A 232 -0.22 -7.24 11.80
C ALA A 232 -1.11 -6.70 10.67
N GLY A 233 -0.69 -6.86 9.41
CA GLY A 233 -1.50 -6.49 8.25
C GLY A 233 -2.82 -7.25 8.20
N ARG A 234 -2.84 -8.56 8.45
CA ARG A 234 -4.06 -9.39 8.52
C ARG A 234 -4.97 -8.97 9.68
N LEU A 235 -4.39 -8.68 10.85
CA LEU A 235 -5.16 -8.20 12.00
C LEU A 235 -5.89 -6.89 11.69
N VAL A 236 -5.17 -5.93 11.08
CA VAL A 236 -5.76 -4.64 10.68
C VAL A 236 -6.83 -4.85 9.59
N ALA A 237 -6.61 -5.74 8.64
CA ALA A 237 -7.60 -6.09 7.62
C ALA A 237 -8.90 -6.64 8.22
N SER A 238 -8.79 -7.54 9.21
CA SER A 238 -9.96 -8.12 9.89
C SER A 238 -10.75 -7.06 10.67
N ALA A 239 -10.06 -6.15 11.37
CA ALA A 239 -10.69 -5.04 12.07
C ALA A 239 -11.37 -4.05 11.10
N LEU A 240 -10.70 -3.74 9.97
CA LEU A 240 -11.27 -2.88 8.93
C LEU A 240 -12.52 -3.51 8.33
N LEU A 241 -12.51 -4.80 8.00
CA LEU A 241 -13.68 -5.48 7.46
C LEU A 241 -14.87 -5.44 8.43
N ALA A 242 -14.63 -5.69 9.73
CA ALA A 242 -15.66 -5.55 10.75
C ALA A 242 -16.23 -4.11 10.80
N ARG A 243 -15.38 -3.09 10.68
CA ARG A 243 -15.81 -1.68 10.64
C ARG A 243 -16.61 -1.36 9.37
N LEU A 244 -16.21 -1.89 8.22
CA LEU A 244 -16.91 -1.72 6.95
C LEU A 244 -18.32 -2.31 7.01
N HIS A 245 -18.53 -3.43 7.68
CA HIS A 245 -19.86 -4.01 7.88
C HIS A 245 -20.84 -3.10 8.66
N ALA A 246 -20.35 -2.13 9.41
CA ALA A 246 -21.20 -1.10 10.02
C ALA A 246 -21.66 -0.03 9.02
N ASP A 247 -21.00 0.13 7.85
CA ASP A 247 -21.40 1.10 6.82
C ASP A 247 -22.51 0.52 5.92
N PRO A 248 -23.66 1.20 5.77
CA PRO A 248 -24.76 0.70 4.95
C PRO A 248 -24.44 0.64 3.45
N ARG A 249 -23.55 1.51 2.95
CA ARG A 249 -23.13 1.49 1.52
C ARG A 249 -22.28 0.27 1.23
N PHE A 250 -21.35 -0.08 2.13
CA PHE A 250 -20.55 -1.31 2.01
C PHE A 250 -21.45 -2.55 1.97
N ARG A 251 -22.40 -2.67 2.92
CA ARG A 251 -23.32 -3.82 2.95
C ARG A 251 -24.16 -3.92 1.67
N SER A 252 -24.61 -2.78 1.14
CA SER A 252 -25.37 -2.74 -0.12
C SER A 252 -24.52 -3.21 -1.30
N ASP A 253 -23.30 -2.67 -1.44
CA ASP A 253 -22.40 -3.03 -2.53
C ASP A 253 -21.97 -4.51 -2.43
N LEU A 254 -21.75 -5.02 -1.20
CA LEU A 254 -21.44 -6.43 -0.95
C LEU A 254 -22.59 -7.37 -1.37
N ALA A 255 -23.85 -7.00 -1.06
CA ALA A 255 -25.01 -7.76 -1.49
C ALA A 255 -25.15 -7.79 -3.02
N GLU A 256 -24.88 -6.70 -3.68
CA GLU A 256 -24.90 -6.62 -5.15
C GLU A 256 -23.74 -7.39 -5.80
N ALA A 257 -22.53 -7.30 -5.24
CA ALA A 257 -21.38 -8.11 -5.68
C ALA A 257 -21.66 -9.61 -5.51
N LYS A 258 -22.32 -10.01 -4.43
CA LYS A 258 -22.73 -11.40 -4.20
C LYS A 258 -23.66 -11.92 -5.30
N LYS A 259 -24.68 -11.15 -5.71
CA LYS A 259 -25.58 -11.49 -6.82
C LYS A 259 -24.83 -11.60 -8.15
N GLU A 260 -23.90 -10.67 -8.40
CA GLU A 260 -23.07 -10.63 -9.60
C GLU A 260 -22.23 -11.91 -9.72
N ILE A 261 -21.48 -12.26 -8.66
CA ILE A 261 -20.62 -13.46 -8.63
C ILE A 261 -21.46 -14.75 -8.69
N ALA A 262 -22.59 -14.82 -8.00
CA ALA A 262 -23.49 -15.98 -8.09
C ALA A 262 -23.97 -16.20 -9.54
N THR A 263 -24.24 -15.14 -10.28
CA THR A 263 -24.63 -15.21 -11.70
C THR A 263 -23.48 -15.73 -12.57
N LEU A 264 -22.24 -15.29 -12.32
CA LEU A 264 -21.06 -15.79 -13.05
C LEU A 264 -20.81 -17.28 -12.78
N LEU A 265 -20.92 -17.70 -11.52
CA LEU A 265 -20.74 -19.10 -11.13
C LEU A 265 -21.82 -20.00 -11.74
N ALA A 266 -23.08 -19.55 -11.78
CA ALA A 266 -24.18 -20.30 -12.41
C ALA A 266 -23.99 -20.48 -13.91
N ARG A 267 -23.50 -19.47 -14.64
CA ARG A 267 -23.17 -19.56 -16.08
C ARG A 267 -22.02 -20.53 -16.38
N ARG A 268 -21.06 -20.64 -15.47
CA ARG A 268 -19.95 -21.60 -15.60
C ARG A 268 -20.41 -23.06 -15.48
N ALA A 269 -21.47 -23.31 -14.71
CA ALA A 269 -22.00 -24.66 -14.47
C ALA A 269 -22.89 -25.19 -15.60
N GLN A 270 -23.21 -24.37 -16.60
CA GLN A 270 -23.95 -24.72 -17.82
C GLN A 270 -22.99 -25.06 -18.95
#